data_60ebf9aa2d8fa77a917f66306b1f9000
#
_entry.id   60ebf9aa2d8fa77a917f66306b1f9000
#
_cell.length_a   1.000
_cell.length_b   1.000
_cell.length_c   1.000
_cell.angle_alpha   90.00
_cell.angle_beta   90.00
_cell.angle_gamma   90.00
#
_symmetry.space_group_name_H-M   'P 1'
#
loop_
_entity.id
_entity.type
_entity.pdbx_description
1 polymer ?
#
loop_
_entity_poly.entity_id
_entity_poly.type
_entity_poly.pdbx_seq_one_letter_code
_entity_poly.pdbx_strand_id
1 'polypeptide(L)'
;MHDILKEDYLFKDAYNAQEIDLTVAYSEFLAKHLLSLGEANVEDGGYYRATQPNPGERFIYTNIVEVMGVSETQTKAVQTGGLGFGPFISTALEAGSSMMALAPSYVRRGSPAEAAGLRRGDLIYAVNGTQLTTSNYRNYMTSLYQSPSGSYKFSFLRFEDNGEGGYALNAYESGTAMSSVHIYDPVLHASILTDPDNSSTKIGYLVYESFDLNSQEFLEETIKDFAEAGITDLILDLR
;
A
#
# COMPACT_ATOMS: atom_id res chain seq x y z
N MET A 1 16.88 18.50 0.50
CA MET A 1 16.51 18.13 -0.88
C MET A 1 17.65 18.40 -1.88
N HIS A 2 18.20 19.61 -1.99
CA HIS A 2 19.30 19.90 -2.94
C HIS A 2 20.50 18.95 -2.78
N ASP A 3 20.96 18.71 -1.56
CA ASP A 3 22.08 17.82 -1.28
C ASP A 3 21.80 16.38 -1.71
N ILE A 4 20.59 15.87 -1.46
CA ILE A 4 20.14 14.55 -1.90
C ILE A 4 20.11 14.47 -3.45
N LEU A 5 19.56 15.47 -4.12
CA LEU A 5 19.52 15.50 -5.58
C LEU A 5 20.91 15.54 -6.20
N LYS A 6 21.85 16.17 -5.52
CA LYS A 6 23.23 16.30 -5.94
C LYS A 6 24.02 14.99 -5.85
N GLU A 7 23.71 14.14 -4.88
CA GLU A 7 24.47 12.93 -4.56
C GLU A 7 23.75 11.64 -4.99
N ASP A 8 22.43 11.57 -4.77
CA ASP A 8 21.66 10.33 -4.84
C ASP A 8 20.64 10.30 -5.99
N TYR A 9 20.44 11.42 -6.70
CA TYR A 9 19.44 11.47 -7.77
C TYR A 9 19.85 10.66 -8.99
N LEU A 10 18.91 9.94 -9.60
CA LEU A 10 19.15 9.12 -10.80
C LEU A 10 19.82 9.91 -11.95
N PHE A 11 19.45 11.17 -12.12
CA PHE A 11 19.99 12.06 -13.13
C PHE A 11 20.94 13.13 -12.53
N LYS A 12 21.66 12.78 -11.48
CA LYS A 12 22.52 13.70 -10.71
C LYS A 12 23.55 14.45 -11.58
N ASP A 13 24.13 13.79 -12.57
CA ASP A 13 25.13 14.44 -13.43
C ASP A 13 24.51 15.56 -14.25
N ALA A 14 23.32 15.33 -14.82
CA ALA A 14 22.58 16.35 -15.54
C ALA A 14 22.02 17.43 -14.59
N TYR A 15 21.62 17.06 -13.36
CA TYR A 15 21.24 18.02 -12.34
C TYR A 15 22.41 18.90 -11.92
N ASN A 16 23.56 18.32 -11.65
CA ASN A 16 24.78 19.04 -11.23
C ASN A 16 25.38 19.91 -12.35
N ALA A 17 25.05 19.63 -13.59
CA ALA A 17 25.48 20.46 -14.74
C ALA A 17 24.68 21.76 -14.90
N GLN A 18 23.60 21.93 -14.15
CA GLN A 18 22.76 23.14 -14.17
C GLN A 18 23.25 24.20 -13.17
N GLU A 19 22.94 25.46 -13.47
CA GLU A 19 22.98 26.53 -12.48
C GLU A 19 21.76 26.47 -11.59
N ILE A 20 21.91 25.94 -10.35
CA ILE A 20 20.82 25.68 -9.44
C ILE A 20 20.45 26.94 -8.64
N ASP A 21 19.23 27.39 -8.81
CA ASP A 21 18.66 28.52 -8.07
C ASP A 21 17.83 28.04 -6.87
N LEU A 22 18.40 28.19 -5.69
CA LEU A 22 17.76 27.80 -4.43
C LEU A 22 16.85 28.89 -3.84
N THR A 23 16.69 30.03 -4.51
CA THR A 23 15.90 31.16 -4.01
C THR A 23 14.46 31.15 -4.48
N VAL A 24 14.14 30.30 -5.46
CA VAL A 24 12.80 30.18 -6.04
C VAL A 24 11.85 29.33 -5.16
N ALA A 25 10.55 29.51 -5.37
CA ALA A 25 9.55 28.68 -4.71
C ALA A 25 9.67 27.20 -5.13
N TYR A 26 9.22 26.26 -4.29
CA TYR A 26 9.36 24.82 -4.52
C TYR A 26 8.74 24.35 -5.86
N SER A 27 7.58 24.87 -6.22
CA SER A 27 6.92 24.54 -7.48
C SER A 27 7.72 25.02 -8.69
N GLU A 28 8.34 26.18 -8.59
CA GLU A 28 9.21 26.75 -9.63
C GLU A 28 10.53 25.98 -9.70
N PHE A 29 11.10 25.59 -8.54
CA PHE A 29 12.28 24.75 -8.46
C PHE A 29 12.05 23.41 -9.17
N LEU A 30 10.92 22.76 -8.89
CA LEU A 30 10.55 21.50 -9.53
C LEU A 30 10.47 21.66 -11.06
N ALA A 31 9.75 22.67 -11.53
CA ALA A 31 9.58 22.91 -12.96
C ALA A 31 10.92 23.23 -13.66
N LYS A 32 11.73 24.08 -13.04
CA LYS A 32 12.97 24.59 -13.62
C LYS A 32 14.11 23.57 -13.63
N HIS A 33 14.24 22.80 -12.55
CA HIS A 33 15.44 21.98 -12.34
C HIS A 33 15.21 20.46 -12.41
N LEU A 34 14.01 19.98 -12.29
CA LEU A 34 13.72 18.55 -12.30
C LEU A 34 12.88 18.11 -13.49
N LEU A 35 11.80 18.81 -13.79
CA LEU A 35 10.92 18.40 -14.89
C LEU A 35 11.58 18.54 -16.25
N SER A 36 12.40 19.59 -16.43
CA SER A 36 13.18 19.78 -17.66
C SER A 36 14.18 18.66 -17.90
N LEU A 37 14.77 18.09 -16.85
CA LEU A 37 15.67 16.94 -16.97
C LEU A 37 14.96 15.68 -17.42
N GLY A 38 13.77 15.44 -16.90
CA GLY A 38 12.92 14.33 -17.33
C GLY A 38 12.57 14.43 -18.82
N GLU A 39 12.35 15.65 -19.33
CA GLU A 39 12.07 15.88 -20.76
C GLU A 39 13.27 15.66 -21.66
N ALA A 40 14.43 16.06 -21.21
CA ALA A 40 15.67 15.99 -22.00
C ALA A 40 16.27 14.58 -22.06
N ASN A 41 16.02 13.74 -21.06
CA ASN A 41 16.69 12.45 -20.90
C ASN A 41 15.83 11.23 -21.27
N VAL A 42 14.62 11.41 -21.80
CA VAL A 42 13.75 10.29 -22.15
C VAL A 42 13.15 10.51 -23.52
N GLU A 43 13.64 9.75 -24.49
CA GLU A 43 13.30 9.89 -25.93
C GLU A 43 11.81 9.79 -26.22
N ASP A 44 11.01 9.11 -25.44
CA ASP A 44 9.59 8.85 -25.71
C ASP A 44 8.63 9.41 -24.65
N GLY A 45 8.88 10.59 -24.13
CA GLY A 45 7.95 11.23 -23.22
C GLY A 45 8.05 10.81 -21.76
N GLY A 46 9.15 10.20 -21.40
CA GLY A 46 9.68 10.10 -20.06
C GLY A 46 8.92 9.28 -19.04
N TYR A 47 9.63 8.73 -18.10
CA TYR A 47 9.12 8.03 -16.91
C TYR A 47 8.19 8.90 -16.05
N TYR A 48 8.10 10.19 -16.32
CA TYR A 48 7.35 11.18 -15.55
C TYR A 48 6.04 11.61 -16.19
N ARG A 49 5.63 10.95 -17.30
CA ARG A 49 4.44 11.36 -18.04
C ARG A 49 3.53 10.17 -18.29
N ALA A 50 2.35 10.19 -17.69
CA ALA A 50 1.24 9.40 -18.16
C ALA A 50 0.40 10.23 -19.13
N THR A 51 -0.01 9.63 -20.23
CA THR A 51 -1.09 10.18 -21.05
C THR A 51 -2.39 10.12 -20.27
N GLN A 52 -2.97 11.26 -19.98
CA GLN A 52 -4.34 11.36 -19.46
C GLN A 52 -5.33 10.80 -20.50
N PRO A 53 -6.54 10.42 -20.05
CA PRO A 53 -7.62 10.00 -20.96
C PRO A 53 -7.95 11.04 -22.05
N ASN A 54 -7.60 12.30 -21.85
CA ASN A 54 -7.74 13.35 -22.86
C ASN A 54 -6.46 13.45 -23.69
N PRO A 55 -6.51 13.21 -25.00
CA PRO A 55 -5.37 13.35 -25.87
C PRO A 55 -4.80 14.77 -25.82
N GLY A 56 -3.54 14.89 -25.42
CA GLY A 56 -2.82 16.15 -25.37
C GLY A 56 -2.55 16.73 -24.00
N GLU A 57 -3.17 16.22 -22.92
CA GLU A 57 -2.82 16.59 -21.56
C GLU A 57 -1.72 15.67 -21.01
N ARG A 58 -0.73 16.27 -20.38
CA ARG A 58 0.42 15.57 -19.79
C ARG A 58 0.28 15.56 -18.28
N PHE A 59 0.37 14.38 -17.69
CA PHE A 59 0.32 14.22 -16.24
C PHE A 59 1.74 14.15 -15.65
N ILE A 60 1.98 14.93 -14.61
CA ILE A 60 3.25 14.94 -13.92
C ILE A 60 3.03 14.26 -12.56
N TYR A 61 3.66 13.10 -12.35
CA TYR A 61 3.55 12.38 -11.08
C TYR A 61 4.41 12.97 -9.97
N THR A 62 5.45 13.72 -10.31
CA THR A 62 6.32 14.32 -9.32
C THR A 62 5.70 15.62 -8.80
N ASN A 63 5.52 15.71 -7.51
CA ASN A 63 5.00 16.89 -6.84
C ASN A 63 5.85 17.19 -5.61
N ILE A 64 6.05 18.48 -5.34
CA ILE A 64 6.64 18.94 -4.07
C ILE A 64 5.49 19.45 -3.22
N VAL A 65 5.26 18.78 -2.09
CA VAL A 65 4.27 19.20 -1.10
C VAL A 65 4.99 19.82 0.07
N GLU A 66 4.64 21.06 0.40
CA GLU A 66 5.11 21.68 1.63
C GLU A 66 4.37 21.06 2.82
N VAL A 67 5.08 20.29 3.64
CA VAL A 67 4.53 19.71 4.85
C VAL A 67 4.70 20.75 5.97
N MET A 68 3.68 21.57 6.16
CA MET A 68 3.67 22.58 7.22
C MET A 68 3.65 21.90 8.60
N GLY A 69 4.65 22.18 9.41
CA GLY A 69 4.67 21.79 10.83
C GLY A 69 5.21 20.41 11.15
N VAL A 70 6.03 19.80 10.28
CA VAL A 70 6.82 18.64 10.70
C VAL A 70 7.94 19.12 11.63
N SER A 71 7.69 19.03 12.91
CA SER A 71 8.76 19.16 13.92
C SER A 71 9.69 17.94 13.76
N GLU A 72 11.00 18.17 13.76
CA GLU A 72 12.03 17.11 13.73
C GLU A 72 11.89 16.06 14.87
N THR A 73 10.93 16.24 15.76
CA THR A 73 10.63 15.34 16.88
C THR A 73 9.55 14.30 16.57
N GLN A 74 9.01 14.20 15.37
CA GLN A 74 8.05 13.15 15.00
C GLN A 74 8.75 11.86 14.56
N THR A 75 9.53 11.26 15.43
CA THR A 75 10.02 9.87 15.33
C THR A 75 9.00 8.84 15.81
N LYS A 76 7.74 9.24 15.99
CA LYS A 76 6.69 8.28 16.35
C LYS A 76 6.04 7.73 15.08
N ALA A 77 5.91 6.41 15.04
CA ALA A 77 5.13 5.72 14.02
C ALA A 77 3.77 6.42 13.79
N VAL A 78 3.38 6.60 12.53
CA VAL A 78 2.10 7.21 12.20
C VAL A 78 1.00 6.35 12.79
N GLN A 79 0.18 6.97 13.63
CA GLN A 79 -1.01 6.31 14.15
C GLN A 79 -2.15 6.51 13.15
N THR A 80 -2.79 5.43 12.77
CA THR A 80 -4.02 5.47 11.99
C THR A 80 -5.17 4.96 12.82
N GLY A 81 -6.37 5.49 12.58
CA GLY A 81 -7.58 5.01 13.22
C GLY A 81 -8.37 4.08 12.31
N GLY A 82 -9.31 3.33 12.87
CA GLY A 82 -10.24 2.50 12.12
C GLY A 82 -10.03 1.02 12.29
N LEU A 83 -10.39 0.26 11.26
CA LEU A 83 -10.34 -1.20 11.25
C LEU A 83 -9.07 -1.76 10.61
N GLY A 84 -8.37 -0.98 9.80
CA GLY A 84 -7.14 -1.39 9.13
C GLY A 84 -7.34 -2.12 7.81
N PHE A 85 -8.47 -1.92 7.15
CA PHE A 85 -8.70 -2.42 5.80
C PHE A 85 -8.04 -1.51 4.75
N GLY A 86 -7.46 -2.12 3.72
CA GLY A 86 -7.19 -1.46 2.45
C GLY A 86 -8.46 -1.26 1.61
N PRO A 87 -8.31 -0.72 0.39
CA PRO A 87 -9.42 -0.58 -0.53
C PRO A 87 -10.15 -1.89 -0.77
N PHE A 88 -11.46 -1.83 -0.94
CA PHE A 88 -12.28 -3.01 -1.19
C PHE A 88 -12.55 -3.23 -2.67
N ILE A 89 -12.53 -4.48 -3.08
CA ILE A 89 -13.10 -4.95 -4.35
C ILE A 89 -14.49 -5.51 -4.06
N SER A 90 -15.49 -5.10 -4.81
CA SER A 90 -16.85 -5.63 -4.67
C SER A 90 -17.15 -6.68 -5.74
N THR A 91 -17.82 -7.75 -5.35
CA THR A 91 -18.28 -8.81 -6.26
C THR A 91 -19.68 -9.30 -5.90
N ALA A 92 -20.42 -9.77 -6.88
CA ALA A 92 -21.64 -10.52 -6.61
C ALA A 92 -21.27 -11.94 -6.12
N LEU A 93 -21.95 -12.46 -5.11
CA LEU A 93 -21.72 -13.83 -4.63
C LEU A 93 -22.23 -14.89 -5.61
N GLU A 94 -23.32 -14.57 -6.30
CA GLU A 94 -23.91 -15.45 -7.31
C GLU A 94 -24.38 -14.60 -8.50
N ALA A 95 -24.28 -15.16 -9.69
CA ALA A 95 -24.74 -14.50 -10.91
C ALA A 95 -26.27 -14.24 -10.86
N GLY A 96 -26.68 -12.99 -11.05
CA GLY A 96 -28.08 -12.58 -11.00
C GLY A 96 -28.66 -12.40 -9.60
N SER A 97 -27.88 -12.64 -8.53
CA SER A 97 -28.27 -12.37 -7.17
C SER A 97 -28.08 -10.90 -6.78
N SER A 98 -28.87 -10.41 -5.83
CA SER A 98 -28.64 -9.12 -5.20
C SER A 98 -27.56 -9.17 -4.10
N MET A 99 -27.05 -10.35 -3.78
CA MET A 99 -26.07 -10.56 -2.72
C MET A 99 -24.68 -10.14 -3.18
N MET A 100 -24.05 -9.28 -2.37
CA MET A 100 -22.73 -8.73 -2.65
C MET A 100 -21.72 -9.14 -1.58
N ALA A 101 -20.47 -9.18 -1.95
CA ALA A 101 -19.35 -9.27 -1.03
C ALA A 101 -18.33 -8.17 -1.26
N LEU A 102 -17.61 -7.81 -0.21
CA LEU A 102 -16.48 -6.90 -0.21
C LEU A 102 -15.21 -7.68 0.15
N ALA A 103 -14.22 -7.66 -0.75
CA ALA A 103 -12.92 -8.24 -0.51
C ALA A 103 -11.89 -7.13 -0.23
N PRO A 104 -11.28 -7.07 0.97
CA PRO A 104 -10.20 -6.13 1.22
C PRO A 104 -8.98 -6.50 0.36
N SER A 105 -8.39 -5.51 -0.28
CA SER A 105 -7.15 -5.69 -1.05
C SER A 105 -5.98 -6.07 -0.15
N TYR A 106 -6.00 -5.62 1.09
CA TYR A 106 -5.15 -6.06 2.19
C TYR A 106 -5.82 -5.79 3.55
N VAL A 107 -5.29 -6.42 4.59
CA VAL A 107 -5.60 -6.15 6.01
C VAL A 107 -4.27 -5.84 6.68
N ARG A 108 -4.19 -4.70 7.35
CA ARG A 108 -2.95 -4.21 7.97
C ARG A 108 -2.58 -5.04 9.19
N ARG A 109 -1.29 -5.29 9.34
CA ARG A 109 -0.72 -5.95 10.53
C ARG A 109 -1.00 -5.12 11.77
N GLY A 110 -1.26 -5.80 12.89
CA GLY A 110 -1.59 -5.15 14.17
C GLY A 110 -2.93 -4.42 14.18
N SER A 111 -3.74 -4.52 13.13
CA SER A 111 -5.01 -3.83 13.03
C SER A 111 -6.17 -4.59 13.71
N PRO A 112 -7.28 -3.89 14.08
CA PRO A 112 -8.46 -4.53 14.62
C PRO A 112 -9.07 -5.60 13.70
N ALA A 113 -9.00 -5.42 12.39
CA ALA A 113 -9.51 -6.41 11.43
C ALA A 113 -8.66 -7.68 11.43
N GLU A 114 -7.32 -7.56 11.49
CA GLU A 114 -6.43 -8.71 11.62
C GLU A 114 -6.66 -9.43 12.94
N ALA A 115 -6.72 -8.70 14.05
CA ALA A 115 -7.01 -9.28 15.37
C ALA A 115 -8.36 -10.00 15.44
N ALA A 116 -9.34 -9.58 14.64
CA ALA A 116 -10.63 -10.25 14.49
C ALA A 116 -10.58 -11.47 13.55
N GLY A 117 -9.42 -11.79 12.95
CA GLY A 117 -9.19 -12.96 12.13
C GLY A 117 -9.42 -12.77 10.64
N LEU A 118 -9.58 -11.52 10.18
CA LEU A 118 -9.73 -11.20 8.75
C LEU A 118 -8.38 -11.13 8.06
N ARG A 119 -8.37 -11.46 6.77
CA ARG A 119 -7.18 -11.39 5.90
C ARG A 119 -7.57 -10.96 4.50
N ARG A 120 -6.56 -10.62 3.72
CA ARG A 120 -6.70 -10.39 2.27
C ARG A 120 -7.41 -11.56 1.60
N GLY A 121 -8.35 -11.27 0.72
CA GLY A 121 -9.08 -12.27 -0.06
C GLY A 121 -10.33 -12.84 0.61
N ASP A 122 -10.61 -12.49 1.87
CA ASP A 122 -11.89 -12.80 2.51
C ASP A 122 -13.01 -12.06 1.79
N LEU A 123 -14.10 -12.75 1.51
CA LEU A 123 -15.29 -12.20 0.86
C LEU A 123 -16.32 -11.85 1.96
N ILE A 124 -16.27 -10.64 2.48
CA ILE A 124 -17.19 -10.17 3.52
C ILE A 124 -18.57 -9.97 2.90
N TYR A 125 -19.55 -10.75 3.33
CA TYR A 125 -20.92 -10.70 2.81
C TYR A 125 -21.95 -10.17 3.80
N ALA A 126 -21.61 -10.06 5.10
CA ALA A 126 -22.44 -9.39 6.08
C ALA A 126 -21.61 -8.63 7.12
N VAL A 127 -22.18 -7.55 7.65
CA VAL A 127 -21.59 -6.70 8.69
C VAL A 127 -22.62 -6.54 9.81
N ASN A 128 -22.26 -6.91 11.03
CA ASN A 128 -23.15 -6.90 12.20
C ASN A 128 -24.49 -7.60 11.92
N GLY A 129 -24.46 -8.74 11.24
CA GLY A 129 -25.63 -9.50 10.85
C GLY A 129 -26.44 -8.92 9.67
N THR A 130 -26.07 -7.74 9.17
CA THR A 130 -26.72 -7.15 7.99
C THR A 130 -26.03 -7.63 6.73
N GLN A 131 -26.76 -8.34 5.87
CA GLN A 131 -26.26 -8.85 4.60
C GLN A 131 -25.96 -7.72 3.60
N LEU A 132 -24.84 -7.83 2.88
CA LEU A 132 -24.49 -6.92 1.83
C LEU A 132 -25.28 -7.25 0.55
N THR A 133 -25.85 -6.21 -0.04
CA THR A 133 -26.68 -6.29 -1.23
C THR A 133 -26.30 -5.19 -2.23
N THR A 134 -26.81 -5.28 -3.45
CA THR A 134 -26.62 -4.26 -4.47
C THR A 134 -27.07 -2.87 -4.04
N SER A 135 -27.97 -2.77 -3.04
CA SER A 135 -28.48 -1.49 -2.53
C SER A 135 -27.64 -0.86 -1.42
N ASN A 136 -26.86 -1.66 -0.66
CA ASN A 136 -26.15 -1.15 0.54
C ASN A 136 -24.62 -1.32 0.52
N TYR A 137 -24.05 -2.18 -0.32
CA TYR A 137 -22.63 -2.52 -0.27
C TYR A 137 -21.69 -1.30 -0.43
N ARG A 138 -22.08 -0.30 -1.25
CA ARG A 138 -21.25 0.90 -1.48
C ARG A 138 -21.11 1.74 -0.22
N ASN A 139 -22.18 1.85 0.57
CA ASN A 139 -22.14 2.57 1.84
C ASN A 139 -21.21 1.87 2.83
N TYR A 140 -21.28 0.53 2.91
CA TYR A 140 -20.37 -0.24 3.74
C TYR A 140 -18.92 -0.15 3.25
N MET A 141 -18.69 -0.28 1.95
CA MET A 141 -17.36 -0.15 1.35
C MET A 141 -16.70 1.18 1.73
N THR A 142 -17.42 2.29 1.58
CA THR A 142 -16.94 3.63 1.93
C THR A 142 -16.72 3.77 3.42
N SER A 143 -17.69 3.39 4.26
CA SER A 143 -17.62 3.58 5.70
C SER A 143 -16.53 2.71 6.34
N LEU A 144 -16.39 1.46 5.94
CA LEU A 144 -15.37 0.54 6.48
C LEU A 144 -13.94 0.96 6.10
N TYR A 145 -13.76 1.55 4.92
CA TYR A 145 -12.48 2.08 4.48
C TYR A 145 -12.12 3.41 5.18
N GLN A 146 -13.10 4.29 5.40
CA GLN A 146 -12.92 5.62 5.99
C GLN A 146 -12.78 5.62 7.53
N SER A 147 -12.33 4.52 8.10
CA SER A 147 -12.04 4.44 9.54
C SER A 147 -13.29 4.64 10.42
N PRO A 148 -14.28 3.75 10.33
CA PRO A 148 -15.51 3.87 11.11
C PRO A 148 -15.22 3.78 12.61
N SER A 149 -16.00 4.50 13.42
CA SER A 149 -16.03 4.29 14.87
C SER A 149 -16.93 3.11 15.23
N GLY A 150 -16.63 2.41 16.32
CA GLY A 150 -17.51 1.38 16.85
C GLY A 150 -16.94 -0.03 16.78
N SER A 151 -17.84 -0.98 16.93
CA SER A 151 -17.55 -2.41 17.04
C SER A 151 -18.22 -3.17 15.90
N TYR A 152 -17.49 -4.03 15.25
CA TYR A 152 -17.93 -4.72 14.04
C TYR A 152 -17.70 -6.23 14.16
N LYS A 153 -18.66 -7.02 13.65
CA LYS A 153 -18.51 -8.43 13.34
C LYS A 153 -18.77 -8.64 11.86
N PHE A 154 -18.01 -9.52 11.26
CA PHE A 154 -18.07 -9.79 9.82
C PHE A 154 -18.40 -11.26 9.59
N SER A 155 -19.38 -11.53 8.72
CA SER A 155 -19.57 -12.85 8.14
C SER A 155 -18.89 -12.85 6.78
N PHE A 156 -18.01 -13.82 6.53
CA PHE A 156 -17.20 -13.87 5.32
C PHE A 156 -16.99 -15.28 4.80
N LEU A 157 -16.70 -15.38 3.52
CA LEU A 157 -16.25 -16.62 2.88
C LEU A 157 -14.75 -16.53 2.65
N ARG A 158 -14.06 -17.66 2.79
CA ARG A 158 -12.61 -17.78 2.57
C ARG A 158 -12.30 -18.95 1.67
N PHE A 159 -11.44 -18.71 0.68
CA PHE A 159 -10.86 -19.79 -0.11
C PHE A 159 -9.76 -20.48 0.69
N GLU A 160 -9.87 -21.79 0.83
CA GLU A 160 -8.85 -22.62 1.49
C GLU A 160 -8.51 -23.80 0.61
N ASP A 161 -7.23 -24.21 0.64
CA ASP A 161 -6.79 -25.41 -0.06
C ASP A 161 -7.57 -26.63 0.47
N ASN A 162 -8.17 -27.39 -0.43
CA ASN A 162 -8.93 -28.59 -0.08
C ASN A 162 -8.07 -29.85 0.06
N GLY A 163 -6.73 -29.73 -0.12
CA GLY A 163 -5.78 -30.85 -0.08
C GLY A 163 -5.81 -31.75 -1.31
N GLU A 164 -6.66 -31.47 -2.30
CA GLU A 164 -6.83 -32.24 -3.53
C GLU A 164 -6.38 -31.46 -4.79
N GLY A 165 -5.59 -30.40 -4.59
CA GLY A 165 -5.14 -29.50 -5.66
C GLY A 165 -6.18 -28.48 -6.13
N GLY A 166 -7.21 -28.24 -5.33
CA GLY A 166 -8.26 -27.24 -5.55
C GLY A 166 -8.50 -26.40 -4.29
N TYR A 167 -9.53 -25.55 -4.34
CA TYR A 167 -9.93 -24.71 -3.23
C TYR A 167 -11.37 -24.96 -2.83
N ALA A 168 -11.64 -24.99 -1.52
CA ALA A 168 -12.98 -24.93 -0.95
C ALA A 168 -13.29 -23.49 -0.51
N LEU A 169 -14.54 -23.09 -0.61
CA LEU A 169 -15.04 -21.80 -0.13
C LEU A 169 -15.81 -22.03 1.17
N ASN A 170 -15.20 -21.68 2.29
CA ASN A 170 -15.74 -21.93 3.62
C ASN A 170 -16.29 -20.66 4.26
N ALA A 171 -17.38 -20.78 5.01
CA ALA A 171 -18.01 -19.66 5.72
C ALA A 171 -17.46 -19.49 7.13
N TYR A 172 -17.21 -18.25 7.52
CA TYR A 172 -16.67 -17.88 8.82
C TYR A 172 -17.37 -16.68 9.42
N GLU A 173 -17.26 -16.59 10.74
CA GLU A 173 -17.59 -15.39 11.50
C GLU A 173 -16.31 -14.84 12.12
N SER A 174 -16.10 -13.53 12.03
CA SER A 174 -14.96 -12.89 12.66
C SER A 174 -15.10 -12.80 14.18
N GLY A 175 -13.99 -12.57 14.87
CA GLY A 175 -14.01 -11.95 16.18
C GLY A 175 -14.63 -10.54 16.11
N THR A 176 -14.69 -9.88 17.25
CA THR A 176 -15.14 -8.48 17.29
C THR A 176 -13.97 -7.55 16.93
N ALA A 177 -14.09 -6.85 15.83
CA ALA A 177 -13.16 -5.80 15.44
C ALA A 177 -13.63 -4.46 16.03
N MET A 178 -12.89 -3.92 17.00
CA MET A 178 -13.17 -2.60 17.56
C MET A 178 -12.29 -1.57 16.86
N SER A 179 -12.93 -0.60 16.22
CA SER A 179 -12.18 0.51 15.61
C SER A 179 -11.34 1.21 16.68
N SER A 180 -10.05 1.28 16.46
CA SER A 180 -9.10 1.88 17.39
C SER A 180 -7.97 2.56 16.64
N VAL A 181 -7.25 3.42 17.34
CA VAL A 181 -5.97 3.94 16.84
C VAL A 181 -4.94 2.81 16.95
N HIS A 182 -4.25 2.54 15.86
CA HIS A 182 -3.18 1.55 15.80
C HIS A 182 -1.99 2.12 15.02
N ILE A 183 -0.82 1.48 15.18
CA ILE A 183 0.39 1.91 14.50
C ILE A 183 0.26 1.54 13.01
N TYR A 184 0.57 2.50 12.16
CA TYR A 184 0.65 2.29 10.73
C TYR A 184 1.96 1.58 10.39
N ASP A 185 1.87 0.31 9.99
CA ASP A 185 2.98 -0.48 9.47
C ASP A 185 2.78 -0.66 7.95
N PRO A 186 3.61 -0.06 7.10
CA PRO A 186 3.50 -0.19 5.66
C PRO A 186 4.03 -1.53 5.12
N VAL A 187 4.69 -2.33 5.95
CA VAL A 187 5.08 -3.70 5.63
C VAL A 187 3.86 -4.60 5.75
N LEU A 188 3.17 -4.83 4.65
CA LEU A 188 1.97 -5.67 4.64
C LEU A 188 2.28 -7.15 4.83
N HIS A 189 3.45 -7.59 4.33
CA HIS A 189 3.93 -8.95 4.47
C HIS A 189 5.45 -9.01 4.31
N ALA A 190 6.09 -9.82 5.13
CA ALA A 190 7.50 -10.18 4.98
C ALA A 190 7.67 -11.68 5.25
N SER A 191 8.38 -12.37 4.38
CA SER A 191 8.68 -13.80 4.54
C SER A 191 9.98 -14.18 3.85
N ILE A 192 10.54 -15.31 4.25
CA ILE A 192 11.72 -15.87 3.62
C ILE A 192 11.27 -17.12 2.87
N LEU A 193 11.50 -17.11 1.56
CA LEU A 193 11.25 -18.21 0.67
C LEU A 193 12.56 -18.97 0.44
N THR A 194 12.46 -20.26 0.20
CA THR A 194 13.58 -21.10 -0.22
C THR A 194 13.38 -21.49 -1.68
N ASP A 195 14.42 -21.36 -2.47
CA ASP A 195 14.39 -21.81 -3.86
C ASP A 195 14.18 -23.33 -3.90
N PRO A 196 13.14 -23.83 -4.57
CA PRO A 196 12.88 -25.27 -4.65
C PRO A 196 14.00 -26.04 -5.35
N ASP A 197 14.73 -25.39 -6.25
CA ASP A 197 15.83 -26.02 -7.02
C ASP A 197 17.17 -25.87 -6.30
N ASN A 198 17.29 -24.94 -5.35
CA ASN A 198 18.52 -24.73 -4.57
C ASN A 198 18.18 -24.31 -3.13
N SER A 199 18.15 -25.29 -2.23
CA SER A 199 17.80 -25.07 -0.82
C SER A 199 18.75 -24.15 -0.04
N SER A 200 19.93 -23.82 -0.60
CA SER A 200 20.85 -22.85 0.00
C SER A 200 20.51 -21.40 -0.37
N THR A 201 19.69 -21.17 -1.40
CA THR A 201 19.23 -19.84 -1.81
C THR A 201 18.02 -19.45 -0.97
N LYS A 202 18.16 -18.35 -0.24
CA LYS A 202 17.09 -17.76 0.53
C LYS A 202 16.65 -16.45 -0.12
N ILE A 203 15.37 -16.33 -0.36
CA ILE A 203 14.78 -15.18 -1.05
C ILE A 203 13.90 -14.42 -0.05
N GLY A 204 14.22 -13.17 0.24
CA GLY A 204 13.33 -12.29 0.99
C GLY A 204 12.13 -11.89 0.11
N TYR A 205 10.93 -12.05 0.60
CA TYR A 205 9.72 -11.54 -0.05
C TYR A 205 9.10 -10.46 0.82
N LEU A 206 9.06 -9.24 0.31
CA LEU A 206 8.57 -8.06 1.00
C LEU A 206 7.43 -7.43 0.21
N VAL A 207 6.26 -7.31 0.84
CA VAL A 207 5.13 -6.53 0.32
C VAL A 207 5.07 -5.22 1.08
N TYR A 208 5.22 -4.11 0.35
CA TYR A 208 5.34 -2.77 0.90
C TYR A 208 4.28 -1.84 0.29
N GLU A 209 3.48 -1.20 1.15
CA GLU A 209 2.30 -0.43 0.73
C GLU A 209 2.67 0.98 0.23
N SER A 210 3.48 1.70 0.99
CA SER A 210 3.77 3.10 0.68
C SER A 210 5.03 3.60 1.38
N PHE A 211 5.68 4.60 0.75
CA PHE A 211 6.86 5.28 1.29
C PHE A 211 6.43 6.52 2.06
N ASP A 212 5.91 6.31 3.28
CA ASP A 212 5.54 7.39 4.17
C ASP A 212 6.72 7.83 5.05
N LEU A 213 6.67 9.08 5.56
CA LEU A 213 7.74 9.68 6.34
C LEU A 213 8.20 8.85 7.56
N ASN A 214 7.33 8.00 8.09
CA ASN A 214 7.62 7.17 9.27
C ASN A 214 7.69 5.67 8.94
N SER A 215 7.77 5.33 7.67
CA SER A 215 7.87 3.93 7.23
C SER A 215 9.30 3.37 7.32
N GLN A 216 10.28 4.23 7.49
CA GLN A 216 11.70 3.87 7.49
C GLN A 216 12.03 2.83 8.56
N GLU A 217 11.55 3.01 9.79
CA GLU A 217 11.82 2.11 10.92
C GLU A 217 11.36 0.66 10.62
N PHE A 218 10.14 0.49 10.09
CA PHE A 218 9.60 -0.83 9.74
C PHE A 218 10.36 -1.49 8.60
N LEU A 219 10.77 -0.70 7.61
CA LEU A 219 11.55 -1.18 6.48
C LEU A 219 12.95 -1.60 6.93
N GLU A 220 13.62 -0.77 7.74
CA GLU A 220 14.96 -1.07 8.28
C GLU A 220 14.95 -2.34 9.14
N GLU A 221 13.95 -2.51 10.01
CA GLU A 221 13.79 -3.72 10.82
C GLU A 221 13.61 -4.96 9.92
N THR A 222 12.73 -4.87 8.93
CA THR A 222 12.49 -5.98 7.99
C THR A 222 13.74 -6.35 7.18
N ILE A 223 14.47 -5.35 6.68
CA ILE A 223 15.71 -5.59 5.92
C ILE A 223 16.80 -6.16 6.83
N LYS A 224 16.89 -5.72 8.07
CA LYS A 224 17.80 -6.29 9.07
C LYS A 224 17.49 -7.76 9.35
N ASP A 225 16.22 -8.10 9.56
CA ASP A 225 15.80 -9.50 9.75
C ASP A 225 16.17 -10.38 8.54
N PHE A 226 15.97 -9.86 7.34
CA PHE A 226 16.37 -10.53 6.11
C PHE A 226 17.89 -10.72 6.02
N ALA A 227 18.67 -9.71 6.39
CA ALA A 227 20.13 -9.79 6.40
C ALA A 227 20.62 -10.81 7.44
N GLU A 228 20.06 -10.81 8.66
CA GLU A 228 20.37 -11.78 9.71
C GLU A 228 20.01 -13.21 9.31
N ALA A 229 18.94 -13.39 8.56
CA ALA A 229 18.55 -14.69 8.01
C ALA A 229 19.44 -15.14 6.84
N GLY A 230 20.26 -14.24 6.29
CA GLY A 230 21.20 -14.52 5.20
C GLY A 230 20.49 -14.72 3.85
N ILE A 231 19.53 -13.84 3.53
CA ILE A 231 18.94 -13.85 2.18
C ILE A 231 19.99 -13.49 1.14
N THR A 232 19.86 -14.07 -0.05
CA THR A 232 20.72 -13.79 -1.21
C THR A 232 20.03 -12.93 -2.26
N ASP A 233 18.70 -12.98 -2.27
CA ASP A 233 17.85 -12.33 -3.26
C ASP A 233 16.64 -11.68 -2.57
N LEU A 234 16.06 -10.64 -3.20
CA LEU A 234 14.90 -9.93 -2.69
C LEU A 234 13.83 -9.82 -3.78
N ILE A 235 12.61 -10.21 -3.46
CA ILE A 235 11.40 -9.88 -4.21
C ILE A 235 10.71 -8.74 -3.49
N LEU A 236 10.63 -7.57 -4.13
CA LEU A 236 9.93 -6.40 -3.63
C LEU A 236 8.62 -6.21 -4.39
N ASP A 237 7.50 -6.37 -3.68
CA ASP A 237 6.14 -6.16 -4.18
C ASP A 237 5.63 -4.80 -3.66
N LEU A 238 5.54 -3.82 -4.54
CA LEU A 238 5.04 -2.47 -4.25
C LEU A 238 3.57 -2.37 -4.66
N ARG A 239 2.70 -2.01 -3.74
CA ARG A 239 1.25 -1.95 -3.96
C ARG A 239 0.66 -0.58 -3.66
#